data_21e88e2ae283fae2d80984f540b3efd8
#
_entry.id   21e88e2ae283fae2d80984f540b3efd8
#
_cell.length_a   1.000
_cell.length_b   1.000
_cell.length_c   1.000
_cell.angle_alpha   90.00
_cell.angle_beta   90.00
_cell.angle_gamma   90.00
#
_symmetry.space_group_name_H-M   'P 1'
#
loop_
_entity.id
_entity.type
_entity.pdbx_description
1 polymer ?
#
loop_
_entity_poly.entity_id
_entity_poly.type
_entity_poly.pdbx_seq_one_letter_code
_entity_poly.pdbx_strand_id
1 'polypeptide(L)'
;MSRTIVLLLFSVITSLSASAKNLPMKLWYDTPGEYFEESMPIGNGRLGALVYGGTQDNMIQFNDITFWTGKPVNRNDDEGAHKWIPEIRKALFNEDYKLADSLQLHVQGNNSQFYQPLATLHILDDNTNEATGYYRELDIDSALCKDTYIKGGVRYTREYFASHPDKVIAMRIRADRKGAINCLLSLTSLVPHKVRSSQTSASGDNNRASLTINGHATGDPMNSIHFSGILTTQTDGGKILASDSTILINGATEAVIYFVNATSFNGFDKHPVTEGAPYIEQAADNSWHLVNYSYDQLRERHIADYKAIYDRFQLTLGNANFDTKRTTAQQLKDYTDNKGGNSYLETLYAQYGRYLLISCSRTPGVPANLQGLWTPHLWSPWRGNYTVNINLEENYWPAEVANMPEMAMPLDNFIAALAANGKFTAKNYYGITQGWCSSHNSDLWAMTNPVG
;
A
#
# COMPACT_ATOMS: atom_id res chain seq x y z
N MET A 1 -44.54 56.03 -31.94
CA MET A 1 -44.42 54.56 -31.58
C MET A 1 -43.25 53.97 -32.35
N SER A 2 -42.09 53.90 -31.72
CA SER A 2 -40.90 53.35 -32.33
C SER A 2 -40.64 52.00 -31.66
N ARG A 3 -40.61 50.93 -32.46
CA ARG A 3 -40.30 49.57 -32.00
C ARG A 3 -38.78 49.35 -32.15
N THR A 4 -38.09 49.27 -31.01
CA THR A 4 -36.67 48.90 -30.94
C THR A 4 -36.58 47.39 -31.01
N ILE A 5 -35.95 46.86 -32.08
CA ILE A 5 -35.64 45.44 -32.23
C ILE A 5 -34.29 45.21 -31.52
N VAL A 6 -34.30 44.41 -30.47
CA VAL A 6 -33.08 43.90 -29.80
C VAL A 6 -32.65 42.64 -30.52
N LEU A 7 -31.54 42.72 -31.27
CA LEU A 7 -30.84 41.55 -31.82
C LEU A 7 -30.01 40.93 -30.72
N LEU A 8 -30.39 39.72 -30.26
CA LEU A 8 -29.54 38.85 -29.44
C LEU A 8 -28.55 38.12 -30.37
N LEU A 9 -27.28 38.52 -30.30
CA LEU A 9 -26.20 37.74 -30.89
C LEU A 9 -25.92 36.54 -29.97
N PHE A 10 -26.33 35.35 -30.39
CA PHE A 10 -25.85 34.09 -29.86
C PHE A 10 -24.44 33.82 -30.45
N SER A 11 -23.38 34.09 -29.71
CA SER A 11 -22.05 33.61 -30.05
C SER A 11 -22.01 32.10 -29.73
N VAL A 12 -22.05 31.28 -30.77
CA VAL A 12 -21.73 29.85 -30.67
C VAL A 12 -20.22 29.73 -30.43
N ILE A 13 -19.85 29.53 -29.19
CA ILE A 13 -18.50 29.09 -28.85
C ILE A 13 -18.43 27.61 -29.26
N THR A 14 -17.92 27.36 -30.45
CA THR A 14 -17.46 26.04 -30.85
C THR A 14 -16.22 25.76 -30.05
N SER A 15 -16.36 25.06 -28.91
CA SER A 15 -15.22 24.42 -28.25
C SER A 15 -14.64 23.39 -29.22
N LEU A 16 -13.53 23.74 -29.85
CA LEU A 16 -12.65 22.75 -30.47
C LEU A 16 -12.16 21.85 -29.32
N SER A 17 -12.86 20.75 -29.09
CA SER A 17 -12.31 19.63 -28.35
C SER A 17 -11.17 19.08 -29.22
N ALA A 18 -9.96 19.61 -29.04
CA ALA A 18 -8.78 18.88 -29.44
C ALA A 18 -8.89 17.54 -28.69
N SER A 19 -9.11 16.46 -29.42
CA SER A 19 -9.00 15.12 -28.90
C SER A 19 -7.58 15.02 -28.30
N ALA A 20 -7.50 15.21 -26.99
CA ALA A 20 -6.24 15.01 -26.28
C ALA A 20 -5.84 13.56 -26.60
N LYS A 21 -4.74 13.40 -27.32
CA LYS A 21 -4.13 12.10 -27.56
C LYS A 21 -3.98 11.51 -26.18
N ASN A 22 -4.67 10.39 -25.88
CA ASN A 22 -4.51 9.71 -24.59
C ASN A 22 -3.04 9.37 -24.42
N LEU A 23 -2.37 10.16 -23.60
CA LEU A 23 -0.96 9.98 -23.30
C LEU A 23 -0.85 8.79 -22.34
N PRO A 24 -0.19 7.68 -22.70
CA PRO A 24 -0.04 6.55 -21.79
C PRO A 24 0.65 6.99 -20.50
N MET A 25 -0.02 6.84 -19.35
CA MET A 25 0.52 7.17 -18.04
C MET A 25 1.06 5.90 -17.39
N LYS A 26 2.34 5.58 -17.64
CA LYS A 26 2.94 4.35 -17.11
C LYS A 26 4.43 4.47 -16.84
N LEU A 27 4.86 3.78 -15.79
CA LEU A 27 6.26 3.44 -15.58
C LEU A 27 6.54 2.14 -16.33
N TRP A 28 7.71 2.03 -16.98
CA TRP A 28 8.08 0.79 -17.64
C TRP A 28 9.60 0.54 -17.60
N TYR A 29 9.97 -0.75 -17.61
CA TYR A 29 11.33 -1.23 -17.49
C TYR A 29 11.54 -2.49 -18.34
N ASP A 30 12.78 -2.76 -18.69
CA ASP A 30 13.21 -3.91 -19.48
C ASP A 30 13.98 -4.97 -18.67
N THR A 31 13.99 -4.81 -17.33
CA THR A 31 14.57 -5.75 -16.38
C THR A 31 13.65 -5.95 -15.17
N PRO A 32 13.69 -7.10 -14.47
CA PRO A 32 13.08 -7.26 -13.16
C PRO A 32 13.60 -6.23 -12.15
N GLY A 33 12.85 -5.97 -11.07
CA GLY A 33 13.33 -5.22 -9.92
C GLY A 33 14.15 -6.10 -8.98
N GLU A 34 15.27 -5.57 -8.50
CA GLU A 34 16.13 -6.26 -7.52
C GLU A 34 15.99 -5.66 -6.12
N TYR A 35 15.69 -4.36 -6.04
CA TYR A 35 15.56 -3.61 -4.79
C TYR A 35 14.15 -3.09 -4.59
N PHE A 36 13.87 -2.66 -3.36
CA PHE A 36 12.57 -2.06 -2.99
C PHE A 36 12.18 -0.92 -3.93
N GLU A 37 13.08 -0.01 -4.20
CA GLU A 37 12.87 1.18 -5.05
C GLU A 37 12.62 0.84 -6.52
N GLU A 38 12.98 -0.35 -6.96
CA GLU A 38 12.73 -0.84 -8.32
C GLU A 38 11.43 -1.65 -8.44
N SER A 39 10.81 -2.01 -7.32
CA SER A 39 9.54 -2.72 -7.32
C SER A 39 8.40 -1.85 -7.83
N MET A 40 7.32 -2.47 -8.30
CA MET A 40 6.10 -1.78 -8.68
C MET A 40 5.08 -1.89 -7.55
N PRO A 41 4.74 -0.78 -6.87
CA PRO A 41 3.76 -0.79 -5.80
C PRO A 41 2.33 -0.84 -6.38
N ILE A 42 1.53 -1.78 -5.90
CA ILE A 42 0.07 -1.81 -6.13
C ILE A 42 -0.65 -1.75 -4.78
N GLY A 43 -1.85 -1.16 -4.75
CA GLY A 43 -2.58 -1.01 -3.49
C GLY A 43 -4.05 -0.65 -3.68
N ASN A 44 -4.86 -0.97 -2.68
CA ASN A 44 -6.29 -0.68 -2.66
C ASN A 44 -6.71 0.24 -1.50
N GLY A 45 -5.76 0.94 -0.89
CA GLY A 45 -5.97 1.81 0.25
C GLY A 45 -5.94 1.10 1.62
N ARG A 46 -5.80 -0.22 1.63
CA ARG A 46 -5.58 -1.03 2.84
C ARG A 46 -4.52 -2.10 2.62
N LEU A 47 -4.73 -2.96 1.63
CA LEU A 47 -3.84 -4.04 1.25
C LEU A 47 -3.00 -3.59 0.07
N GLY A 48 -1.70 -3.75 0.17
CA GLY A 48 -0.74 -3.41 -0.88
C GLY A 48 0.23 -4.53 -1.18
N ALA A 49 0.87 -4.44 -2.33
CA ALA A 49 1.95 -5.33 -2.69
C ALA A 49 3.05 -4.62 -3.46
N LEU A 50 4.27 -5.13 -3.31
CA LEU A 50 5.44 -4.79 -4.09
C LEU A 50 5.71 -5.91 -5.09
N VAL A 51 5.64 -5.62 -6.39
CA VAL A 51 5.84 -6.57 -7.48
C VAL A 51 7.22 -6.37 -8.08
N TYR A 52 8.10 -7.36 -7.97
CA TYR A 52 9.47 -7.30 -8.48
C TYR A 52 9.61 -7.81 -9.91
N GLY A 53 8.76 -8.75 -10.30
CA GLY A 53 8.71 -9.28 -11.66
C GLY A 53 9.83 -10.26 -11.99
N GLY A 54 10.46 -10.91 -11.00
CA GLY A 54 11.50 -11.91 -11.21
C GLY A 54 11.03 -13.07 -12.10
N THR A 55 11.92 -13.62 -12.93
CA THR A 55 11.57 -14.67 -13.90
C THR A 55 11.89 -16.09 -13.41
N GLN A 56 12.69 -16.24 -12.36
CA GLN A 56 12.96 -17.51 -11.71
C GLN A 56 12.23 -17.61 -10.36
N ASP A 57 12.37 -16.60 -9.53
CA ASP A 57 11.55 -16.36 -8.34
C ASP A 57 10.80 -15.04 -8.54
N ASN A 58 9.51 -15.13 -8.73
CA ASN A 58 8.66 -13.94 -8.77
C ASN A 58 8.18 -13.64 -7.36
N MET A 59 8.88 -12.75 -6.69
CA MET A 59 8.60 -12.31 -5.33
C MET A 59 7.53 -11.20 -5.34
N ILE A 60 6.52 -11.37 -4.49
CA ILE A 60 5.49 -10.36 -4.24
C ILE A 60 5.39 -10.16 -2.72
N GLN A 61 5.70 -8.96 -2.24
CA GLN A 61 5.66 -8.64 -0.81
C GLN A 61 4.37 -7.91 -0.47
N PHE A 62 3.59 -8.45 0.46
CA PHE A 62 2.30 -7.92 0.89
C PHE A 62 2.43 -7.04 2.12
N ASN A 63 1.63 -5.98 2.16
CA ASN A 63 1.47 -5.07 3.28
C ASN A 63 -0.01 -4.86 3.59
N ASP A 64 -0.35 -4.70 4.86
CA ASP A 64 -1.65 -4.19 5.31
C ASP A 64 -1.40 -2.94 6.17
N ILE A 65 -2.06 -1.83 5.84
CA ILE A 65 -1.84 -0.53 6.50
C ILE A 65 -2.14 -0.57 8.01
N THR A 66 -2.89 -1.57 8.46
CA THR A 66 -3.24 -1.78 9.88
C THR A 66 -2.28 -2.73 10.61
N PHE A 67 -1.20 -3.22 9.95
CA PHE A 67 -0.32 -4.21 10.55
C PHE A 67 0.89 -3.56 11.24
N TRP A 68 0.75 -3.31 12.52
CA TRP A 68 1.72 -2.62 13.38
C TRP A 68 2.00 -3.41 14.66
N THR A 69 3.13 -3.09 15.31
CA THR A 69 3.41 -3.58 16.66
C THR A 69 2.56 -2.88 17.72
N GLY A 70 2.56 -3.41 18.93
CA GLY A 70 2.02 -2.76 20.13
C GLY A 70 0.51 -2.81 20.27
N LYS A 71 0.02 -1.96 21.15
CA LYS A 71 -1.37 -1.85 21.62
C LYS A 71 -1.70 -0.40 21.96
N PRO A 72 -2.97 -0.08 22.29
CA PRO A 72 -3.38 1.28 22.67
C PRO A 72 -2.49 1.88 23.75
N VAL A 73 -2.27 3.19 23.63
CA VAL A 73 -1.48 3.95 24.61
C VAL A 73 -2.11 3.93 25.99
N ASN A 74 -1.28 3.82 27.01
CA ASN A 74 -1.75 4.00 28.38
C ASN A 74 -1.87 5.49 28.69
N ARG A 75 -3.08 5.99 28.85
CA ARG A 75 -3.39 7.40 29.09
C ARG A 75 -2.93 7.93 30.45
N ASN A 76 -2.52 7.03 31.35
CA ASN A 76 -2.01 7.38 32.67
C ASN A 76 -0.47 7.37 32.74
N ASP A 77 0.21 7.02 31.66
CA ASP A 77 1.68 7.09 31.62
C ASP A 77 2.16 8.53 31.84
N ASP A 78 3.26 8.65 32.55
CA ASP A 78 3.95 9.92 32.81
C ASP A 78 3.07 11.00 33.48
N GLU A 79 2.10 10.60 34.30
CA GLU A 79 1.28 11.51 35.07
C GLU A 79 2.16 12.38 35.99
N GLY A 80 2.14 13.69 35.73
CA GLY A 80 2.96 14.65 36.48
C GLY A 80 4.35 14.95 35.85
N ALA A 81 4.64 14.47 34.66
CA ALA A 81 5.86 14.85 33.92
C ALA A 81 6.04 16.36 33.80
N HIS A 82 4.96 17.12 33.65
CA HIS A 82 4.97 18.58 33.58
C HIS A 82 5.67 19.26 34.77
N LYS A 83 5.77 18.62 35.94
CA LYS A 83 6.46 19.18 37.14
C LYS A 83 7.94 19.40 36.93
N TRP A 84 8.54 18.72 35.95
CA TRP A 84 9.95 18.91 35.61
C TRP A 84 10.23 20.13 34.70
N ILE A 85 9.22 20.68 34.04
CA ILE A 85 9.38 21.80 33.12
C ILE A 85 10.05 23.03 33.77
N PRO A 86 9.70 23.47 35.00
CA PRO A 86 10.36 24.57 35.63
C PRO A 86 11.86 24.36 35.83
N GLU A 87 12.27 23.17 36.26
CA GLU A 87 13.69 22.80 36.46
C GLU A 87 14.46 22.76 35.14
N ILE A 88 13.85 22.22 34.08
CA ILE A 88 14.43 22.20 32.73
C ILE A 88 14.65 23.63 32.25
N ARG A 89 13.65 24.48 32.38
CA ARG A 89 13.76 25.92 32.01
C ARG A 89 14.85 26.65 32.80
N LYS A 90 14.95 26.37 34.09
CA LYS A 90 15.99 26.97 34.96
C LYS A 90 17.39 26.55 34.49
N ALA A 91 17.60 25.25 34.17
CA ALA A 91 18.85 24.76 33.62
C ALA A 91 19.21 25.45 32.29
N LEU A 92 18.23 25.58 31.38
CA LEU A 92 18.42 26.27 30.08
C LEU A 92 18.77 27.76 30.24
N PHE A 93 18.08 28.49 31.14
CA PHE A 93 18.38 29.90 31.42
C PHE A 93 19.75 30.11 32.07
N ASN A 94 20.26 29.10 32.76
CA ASN A 94 21.62 29.12 33.35
C ASN A 94 22.68 28.56 32.36
N GLU A 95 22.30 28.29 31.12
CA GLU A 95 23.18 27.68 30.09
C GLU A 95 23.77 26.32 30.50
N ASP A 96 23.17 25.64 31.47
CA ASP A 96 23.51 24.27 31.86
C ASP A 96 22.78 23.25 30.98
N TYR A 97 23.22 23.15 29.73
CA TYR A 97 22.61 22.31 28.72
C TYR A 97 22.72 20.83 29.08
N LYS A 98 23.81 20.42 29.77
CA LYS A 98 23.98 19.04 30.21
C LYS A 98 22.94 18.63 31.24
N LEU A 99 22.64 19.49 32.19
CA LEU A 99 21.58 19.26 33.16
C LEU A 99 20.21 19.31 32.49
N ALA A 100 19.96 20.28 31.60
CA ALA A 100 18.70 20.37 30.85
C ALA A 100 18.45 19.09 30.03
N ASP A 101 19.47 18.57 29.35
CA ASP A 101 19.40 17.33 28.57
C ASP A 101 19.05 16.11 29.44
N SER A 102 19.64 16.01 30.62
CA SER A 102 19.31 14.95 31.59
C SER A 102 17.88 15.07 32.13
N LEU A 103 17.44 16.28 32.43
CA LEU A 103 16.11 16.55 32.99
C LEU A 103 14.97 16.35 31.96
N GLN A 104 15.23 16.62 30.67
CA GLN A 104 14.19 16.48 29.65
C GLN A 104 13.71 15.01 29.48
N LEU A 105 14.52 14.02 29.89
CA LEU A 105 14.12 12.61 29.87
C LEU A 105 12.86 12.35 30.71
N HIS A 106 12.59 13.19 31.74
CA HIS A 106 11.38 13.11 32.56
C HIS A 106 10.11 13.61 31.86
N VAL A 107 10.26 14.27 30.71
CA VAL A 107 9.15 14.77 29.88
C VAL A 107 9.11 14.09 28.51
N GLN A 108 9.82 13.00 28.35
CA GLN A 108 9.76 12.10 27.18
C GLN A 108 9.01 10.83 27.54
N GLY A 109 8.11 10.40 26.69
CA GLY A 109 7.37 9.16 26.85
C GLY A 109 7.89 8.05 25.92
N ASN A 110 7.08 7.03 25.76
CA ASN A 110 7.38 5.90 24.88
C ASN A 110 7.46 6.33 23.41
N ASN A 111 8.34 5.69 22.66
CA ASN A 111 8.44 5.87 21.22
C ASN A 111 7.22 5.24 20.49
N SER A 112 6.98 5.69 19.25
CA SER A 112 5.97 5.11 18.35
C SER A 112 6.21 3.61 18.11
N GLN A 113 5.16 2.90 17.79
CA GLN A 113 5.21 1.52 17.36
C GLN A 113 5.75 1.41 15.92
N PHE A 114 6.03 0.16 15.47
CA PHE A 114 6.56 -0.11 14.15
C PHE A 114 5.46 -0.55 13.18
N TYR A 115 5.44 0.05 12.00
CA TYR A 115 4.76 -0.51 10.84
C TYR A 115 5.57 -1.67 10.28
N GLN A 116 4.94 -2.81 9.98
CA GLN A 116 5.65 -4.04 9.59
C GLN A 116 5.10 -4.67 8.30
N PRO A 117 5.96 -5.38 7.53
CA PRO A 117 5.53 -6.16 6.36
C PRO A 117 4.69 -7.36 6.80
N LEU A 118 3.71 -7.73 5.96
CA LEU A 118 2.76 -8.80 6.30
C LEU A 118 3.29 -10.18 5.93
N ALA A 119 3.53 -10.40 4.63
CA ALA A 119 3.96 -11.70 4.08
C ALA A 119 4.62 -11.50 2.72
N THR A 120 5.32 -12.54 2.25
CA THR A 120 5.91 -12.61 0.91
C THR A 120 5.43 -13.87 0.21
N LEU A 121 4.89 -13.73 -1.00
CA LEU A 121 4.64 -14.82 -1.92
C LEU A 121 5.86 -15.02 -2.81
N HIS A 122 6.33 -16.26 -2.89
CA HIS A 122 7.31 -16.72 -3.86
C HIS A 122 6.63 -17.62 -4.89
N ILE A 123 6.84 -17.31 -6.16
CA ILE A 123 6.40 -18.12 -7.31
C ILE A 123 7.68 -18.60 -7.99
N LEU A 124 8.13 -19.80 -7.61
CA LEU A 124 9.36 -20.41 -8.11
C LEU A 124 9.08 -21.19 -9.38
N ASP A 125 9.61 -20.73 -10.50
CA ASP A 125 9.53 -21.42 -11.80
C ASP A 125 10.54 -22.58 -11.83
N ASP A 126 10.12 -23.76 -12.29
CA ASP A 126 11.01 -24.92 -12.46
C ASP A 126 11.89 -24.83 -13.72
N ASN A 127 11.53 -23.97 -14.66
CA ASN A 127 12.27 -23.72 -15.88
C ASN A 127 13.50 -22.84 -15.59
N THR A 128 14.69 -23.40 -15.75
CA THR A 128 15.97 -22.71 -15.49
C THR A 128 16.58 -21.99 -16.70
N ASN A 129 15.90 -22.01 -17.88
CA ASN A 129 16.37 -21.25 -19.04
C ASN A 129 16.40 -19.75 -18.74
N GLU A 130 17.34 -19.05 -19.37
CA GLU A 130 17.41 -17.59 -19.29
C GLU A 130 16.18 -16.95 -19.97
N ALA A 131 15.63 -15.92 -19.34
CA ALA A 131 14.53 -15.16 -19.88
C ALA A 131 15.04 -14.09 -20.86
N THR A 132 14.33 -13.88 -21.95
CA THR A 132 14.62 -12.89 -22.98
C THR A 132 13.39 -12.05 -23.30
N GLY A 133 13.58 -10.88 -23.91
CA GLY A 133 12.48 -10.00 -24.32
C GLY A 133 11.62 -9.56 -23.11
N TYR A 134 12.29 -9.30 -21.99
CA TYR A 134 11.61 -8.89 -20.76
C TYR A 134 11.06 -7.48 -20.87
N TYR A 135 9.85 -7.28 -20.38
CA TYR A 135 9.18 -6.00 -20.27
C TYR A 135 8.27 -6.02 -19.03
N ARG A 136 8.29 -4.96 -18.23
CA ARG A 136 7.31 -4.74 -17.16
C ARG A 136 6.82 -3.30 -17.15
N GLU A 137 5.57 -3.12 -16.73
CA GLU A 137 4.94 -1.81 -16.63
C GLU A 137 4.01 -1.72 -15.41
N LEU A 138 3.88 -0.52 -14.87
CA LEU A 138 2.80 -0.11 -14.01
C LEU A 138 2.00 0.96 -14.78
N ASP A 139 0.85 0.58 -15.27
CA ASP A 139 -0.12 1.47 -15.90
C ASP A 139 -0.92 2.17 -14.80
N ILE A 140 -0.60 3.44 -14.53
CA ILE A 140 -1.28 4.23 -13.50
C ILE A 140 -2.61 4.81 -13.97
N ASP A 141 -2.96 4.69 -15.23
CA ASP A 141 -4.30 5.07 -15.76
C ASP A 141 -5.36 4.02 -15.39
N SER A 142 -4.96 2.77 -15.25
CA SER A 142 -5.84 1.65 -14.87
C SER A 142 -5.46 0.96 -13.57
N ALA A 143 -4.37 1.39 -12.92
CA ALA A 143 -3.77 0.78 -11.73
C ALA A 143 -3.46 -0.72 -11.91
N LEU A 144 -2.94 -1.08 -13.08
CA LEU A 144 -2.54 -2.43 -13.43
C LEU A 144 -1.02 -2.55 -13.53
N CYS A 145 -0.46 -3.56 -12.87
CA CYS A 145 0.92 -3.96 -13.05
C CYS A 145 0.97 -5.18 -13.97
N LYS A 146 1.94 -5.21 -14.90
CA LYS A 146 2.10 -6.29 -15.87
C LYS A 146 3.55 -6.52 -16.19
N ASP A 147 3.91 -7.78 -16.42
CA ASP A 147 5.18 -8.13 -17.05
C ASP A 147 5.02 -9.22 -18.12
N THR A 148 5.97 -9.26 -19.05
CA THR A 148 6.06 -10.26 -20.10
C THR A 148 7.51 -10.64 -20.35
N TYR A 149 7.75 -11.91 -20.66
CA TYR A 149 9.07 -12.42 -21.06
C TYR A 149 8.94 -13.71 -21.87
N ILE A 150 10.02 -14.12 -22.53
CA ILE A 150 10.13 -15.39 -23.21
C ILE A 150 11.16 -16.26 -22.48
N LYS A 151 10.77 -17.49 -22.12
CA LYS A 151 11.63 -18.43 -21.42
C LYS A 151 11.44 -19.83 -21.98
N GLY A 152 12.51 -20.48 -22.44
CA GLY A 152 12.43 -21.78 -23.13
C GLY A 152 11.55 -21.77 -24.38
N GLY A 153 11.49 -20.63 -25.10
CA GLY A 153 10.65 -20.44 -26.28
C GLY A 153 9.15 -20.32 -26.00
N VAL A 154 8.76 -20.09 -24.75
CA VAL A 154 7.38 -19.81 -24.31
C VAL A 154 7.29 -18.36 -23.87
N ARG A 155 6.26 -17.66 -24.33
CA ARG A 155 5.94 -16.32 -23.85
C ARG A 155 5.03 -16.42 -22.62
N TYR A 156 5.48 -15.83 -21.52
CA TYR A 156 4.70 -15.66 -20.31
C TYR A 156 4.20 -14.20 -20.21
N THR A 157 2.98 -14.05 -19.72
CA THR A 157 2.39 -12.76 -19.38
C THR A 157 1.83 -12.86 -17.98
N ARG A 158 2.20 -11.92 -17.10
CA ARG A 158 1.67 -11.84 -15.74
C ARG A 158 1.01 -10.47 -15.57
N GLU A 159 -0.14 -10.44 -14.91
CA GLU A 159 -0.89 -9.22 -14.60
C GLU A 159 -1.27 -9.23 -13.12
N TYR A 160 -1.19 -8.07 -12.47
CA TYR A 160 -1.42 -7.90 -11.05
C TYR A 160 -2.24 -6.64 -10.80
N PHE A 161 -3.18 -6.70 -9.85
CA PHE A 161 -3.90 -5.53 -9.36
C PHE A 161 -4.37 -5.72 -7.92
N ALA A 162 -4.69 -4.61 -7.24
CA ALA A 162 -5.26 -4.58 -5.91
C ALA A 162 -6.65 -3.96 -5.96
N SER A 163 -7.71 -4.78 -5.87
CA SER A 163 -9.10 -4.33 -5.93
C SER A 163 -9.57 -3.82 -4.57
N HIS A 164 -10.06 -2.58 -4.53
CA HIS A 164 -10.67 -2.01 -3.32
C HIS A 164 -12.06 -2.59 -3.03
N PRO A 165 -13.00 -2.67 -4.00
CA PRO A 165 -14.33 -3.20 -3.74
C PRO A 165 -14.32 -4.68 -3.34
N ASP A 166 -13.32 -5.45 -3.80
CA ASP A 166 -13.24 -6.89 -3.56
C ASP A 166 -12.21 -7.25 -2.48
N LYS A 167 -11.47 -6.27 -1.94
CA LYS A 167 -10.47 -6.43 -0.86
C LYS A 167 -9.41 -7.50 -1.16
N VAL A 168 -8.96 -7.60 -2.41
CA VAL A 168 -8.08 -8.64 -2.92
C VAL A 168 -6.90 -8.08 -3.69
N ILE A 169 -5.75 -8.74 -3.58
CA ILE A 169 -4.70 -8.67 -4.59
C ILE A 169 -4.85 -9.88 -5.51
N ALA A 170 -5.06 -9.61 -6.80
CA ALA A 170 -5.28 -10.61 -7.83
C ALA A 170 -4.09 -10.65 -8.78
N MET A 171 -3.71 -11.85 -9.17
CA MET A 171 -2.62 -12.14 -10.10
C MET A 171 -3.07 -13.16 -11.12
N ARG A 172 -2.62 -13.00 -12.37
CA ARG A 172 -2.86 -13.97 -13.42
C ARG A 172 -1.56 -14.23 -14.19
N ILE A 173 -1.23 -15.49 -14.38
CA ILE A 173 -0.10 -15.96 -15.18
C ILE A 173 -0.67 -16.69 -16.39
N ARG A 174 -0.22 -16.34 -17.58
CA ARG A 174 -0.57 -16.98 -18.85
C ARG A 174 0.69 -17.39 -19.61
N ALA A 175 0.64 -18.58 -20.22
CA ALA A 175 1.62 -19.03 -21.18
C ALA A 175 0.98 -19.13 -22.56
N ASP A 176 1.72 -18.77 -23.62
CA ASP A 176 1.26 -18.91 -25.01
C ASP A 176 1.34 -20.34 -25.53
N ARG A 177 1.88 -21.26 -24.73
CA ARG A 177 1.94 -22.69 -24.98
C ARG A 177 1.18 -23.48 -23.93
N LYS A 178 0.29 -24.38 -24.38
CA LYS A 178 -0.51 -25.23 -23.48
C LYS A 178 0.38 -26.04 -22.54
N GLY A 179 0.03 -26.03 -21.25
CA GLY A 179 0.71 -26.83 -20.24
C GLY A 179 2.11 -26.36 -19.88
N ALA A 180 2.45 -25.09 -20.13
CA ALA A 180 3.81 -24.61 -19.94
C ALA A 180 4.06 -23.96 -18.56
N ILE A 181 3.02 -23.76 -17.74
CA ILE A 181 3.20 -23.20 -16.39
C ILE A 181 3.48 -24.33 -15.40
N ASN A 182 4.69 -24.32 -14.83
CA ASN A 182 5.16 -25.23 -13.78
C ASN A 182 5.86 -24.38 -12.72
N CYS A 183 5.24 -24.26 -11.55
CA CYS A 183 5.81 -23.44 -10.50
C CYS A 183 5.38 -23.90 -9.10
N LEU A 184 6.20 -23.56 -8.11
CA LEU A 184 5.92 -23.78 -6.70
C LEU A 184 5.54 -22.44 -6.05
N LEU A 185 4.38 -22.44 -5.38
CA LEU A 185 3.92 -21.30 -4.58
C LEU A 185 4.23 -21.56 -3.11
N SER A 186 4.83 -20.57 -2.44
CA SER A 186 5.04 -20.58 -0.99
C SER A 186 4.84 -19.19 -0.39
N LEU A 187 4.40 -19.18 0.86
CA LEU A 187 4.27 -17.95 1.65
C LEU A 187 5.29 -17.95 2.78
N THR A 188 5.96 -16.82 2.97
CA THR A 188 6.86 -16.55 4.09
C THR A 188 6.49 -15.23 4.76
N SER A 189 7.03 -14.96 5.93
CA SER A 189 6.95 -13.66 6.59
C SER A 189 8.17 -13.40 7.45
N LEU A 190 8.50 -12.13 7.67
CA LEU A 190 9.56 -11.70 8.58
C LEU A 190 9.11 -11.70 10.06
N VAL A 191 7.79 -11.77 10.30
CA VAL A 191 7.21 -11.84 11.65
C VAL A 191 6.88 -13.29 12.03
N PRO A 192 6.62 -13.60 13.30
CA PRO A 192 6.19 -14.93 13.73
C PRO A 192 4.92 -15.37 13.00
N HIS A 193 4.97 -16.54 12.35
CA HIS A 193 3.85 -17.03 11.53
C HIS A 193 3.82 -18.56 11.41
N LYS A 194 2.69 -19.05 10.91
CA LYS A 194 2.48 -20.45 10.48
C LYS A 194 1.74 -20.47 9.16
N VAL A 195 2.18 -21.34 8.24
CA VAL A 195 1.52 -21.56 6.94
C VAL A 195 0.96 -22.97 6.90
N ARG A 196 -0.23 -23.13 6.31
CA ARG A 196 -0.87 -24.41 6.03
C ARG A 196 -1.46 -24.39 4.64
N SER A 197 -1.32 -25.50 3.93
CA SER A 197 -2.01 -25.70 2.66
C SER A 197 -3.34 -26.43 2.84
N SER A 198 -4.25 -26.22 1.90
CA SER A 198 -5.48 -26.97 1.76
C SER A 198 -5.79 -27.17 0.29
N GLN A 199 -6.26 -28.36 -0.07
CA GLN A 199 -6.72 -28.68 -1.43
C GLN A 199 -8.17 -29.12 -1.35
N THR A 200 -9.05 -28.47 -2.09
CA THR A 200 -10.46 -28.87 -2.14
C THR A 200 -10.64 -29.95 -3.19
N SER A 201 -10.84 -31.19 -2.74
CA SER A 201 -11.19 -32.34 -3.60
C SER A 201 -12.71 -32.40 -3.83
N ALA A 202 -13.34 -31.31 -4.24
CA ALA A 202 -14.75 -31.33 -4.58
C ALA A 202 -14.92 -31.93 -5.98
N SER A 203 -15.45 -33.14 -6.06
CA SER A 203 -16.01 -33.80 -7.26
C SER A 203 -15.17 -33.65 -8.56
N GLY A 204 -13.91 -34.12 -8.53
CA GLY A 204 -13.16 -34.36 -9.77
C GLY A 204 -12.38 -33.22 -10.36
N ASP A 205 -12.48 -32.02 -9.81
CA ASP A 205 -11.72 -30.83 -10.27
C ASP A 205 -10.57 -30.52 -9.30
N ASN A 206 -9.39 -31.10 -9.57
CA ASN A 206 -8.18 -30.96 -8.75
C ASN A 206 -7.43 -29.64 -9.02
N ASN A 207 -8.12 -28.63 -9.54
CA ASN A 207 -7.49 -27.39 -10.03
C ASN A 207 -7.60 -26.20 -9.07
N ARG A 208 -7.88 -26.46 -7.79
CA ARG A 208 -7.92 -25.43 -6.73
C ARG A 208 -7.15 -25.85 -5.49
N ALA A 209 -6.39 -24.91 -4.92
CA ALA A 209 -5.77 -25.05 -3.61
C ALA A 209 -5.64 -23.70 -2.92
N SER A 210 -5.35 -23.73 -1.62
CA SER A 210 -5.09 -22.52 -0.84
C SER A 210 -3.91 -22.68 0.11
N LEU A 211 -3.24 -21.57 0.42
CA LEU A 211 -2.32 -21.41 1.54
C LEU A 211 -2.93 -20.43 2.53
N THR A 212 -3.00 -20.80 3.80
CA THR A 212 -3.38 -19.91 4.89
C THR A 212 -2.15 -19.59 5.71
N ILE A 213 -1.84 -18.30 5.87
CA ILE A 213 -0.78 -17.80 6.74
C ILE A 213 -1.42 -17.06 7.91
N ASN A 214 -1.09 -17.48 9.14
CA ASN A 214 -1.51 -16.82 10.38
C ASN A 214 -0.28 -16.40 11.15
N GLY A 215 -0.29 -15.20 11.70
CA GLY A 215 0.83 -14.67 12.46
C GLY A 215 0.45 -13.46 13.31
N HIS A 216 1.47 -12.83 13.87
CA HIS A 216 1.30 -11.61 14.65
C HIS A 216 2.51 -10.69 14.46
N ALA A 217 2.32 -9.39 14.66
CA ALA A 217 3.41 -8.42 14.65
C ALA A 217 4.45 -8.77 15.73
N THR A 218 5.69 -8.36 15.51
CA THR A 218 6.79 -8.66 16.46
C THR A 218 6.50 -8.12 17.87
N GLY A 219 7.05 -8.80 18.87
CA GLY A 219 6.86 -8.50 20.29
C GLY A 219 6.03 -9.57 21.00
N ASP A 220 5.40 -9.19 22.11
CA ASP A 220 4.54 -10.09 22.89
C ASP A 220 3.27 -10.39 22.09
N PRO A 221 2.97 -11.66 21.77
CA PRO A 221 1.76 -12.01 21.03
C PRO A 221 0.46 -11.61 21.75
N MET A 222 0.48 -11.50 23.08
CA MET A 222 -0.68 -11.05 23.84
C MET A 222 -0.92 -9.54 23.74
N ASN A 223 0.01 -8.79 23.17
CA ASN A 223 -0.02 -7.34 23.04
C ASN A 223 0.29 -6.87 21.61
N SER A 224 0.10 -7.72 20.61
CA SER A 224 0.42 -7.43 19.22
C SER A 224 -0.79 -7.68 18.30
N ILE A 225 -0.82 -6.98 17.16
CA ILE A 225 -1.81 -7.24 16.13
C ILE A 225 -1.55 -8.60 15.50
N HIS A 226 -2.60 -9.41 15.39
CA HIS A 226 -2.64 -10.68 14.69
C HIS A 226 -3.17 -10.50 13.28
N PHE A 227 -2.83 -11.42 12.39
CA PHE A 227 -3.36 -11.46 11.03
C PHE A 227 -3.66 -12.88 10.55
N SER A 228 -4.59 -12.96 9.61
CA SER A 228 -4.83 -14.15 8.78
C SER A 228 -4.80 -13.73 7.32
N GLY A 229 -3.92 -14.34 6.52
CA GLY A 229 -3.85 -14.20 5.08
C GLY A 229 -4.24 -15.51 4.39
N ILE A 230 -5.02 -15.43 3.32
CA ILE A 230 -5.43 -16.57 2.52
C ILE A 230 -5.05 -16.32 1.07
N LEU A 231 -4.17 -17.17 0.55
CA LEU A 231 -3.85 -17.25 -0.86
C LEU A 231 -4.64 -18.40 -1.47
N THR A 232 -5.44 -18.13 -2.50
CA THR A 232 -6.14 -19.15 -3.27
C THR A 232 -5.61 -19.16 -4.68
N THR A 233 -5.48 -20.35 -5.29
CA THR A 233 -5.09 -20.49 -6.69
C THR A 233 -6.01 -21.45 -7.43
N GLN A 234 -6.21 -21.12 -8.70
CA GLN A 234 -6.95 -21.95 -9.65
C GLN A 234 -6.23 -21.95 -11.00
N THR A 235 -6.26 -23.08 -11.72
CA THR A 235 -5.60 -23.21 -13.03
C THR A 235 -6.56 -23.64 -14.13
N ASP A 236 -6.25 -23.22 -15.37
CA ASP A 236 -6.78 -23.83 -16.58
C ASP A 236 -5.80 -24.89 -17.07
N GLY A 237 -6.24 -26.15 -17.01
CA GLY A 237 -5.43 -27.33 -17.28
C GLY A 237 -4.39 -27.62 -16.18
N GLY A 238 -3.60 -28.65 -16.42
CA GLY A 238 -2.58 -29.12 -15.49
C GLY A 238 -3.14 -29.76 -14.21
N LYS A 239 -2.32 -29.77 -13.17
CA LYS A 239 -2.65 -30.30 -11.84
C LYS A 239 -2.11 -29.37 -10.76
N ILE A 240 -2.87 -29.21 -9.71
CA ILE A 240 -2.44 -28.57 -8.48
C ILE A 240 -2.24 -29.63 -7.40
N LEU A 241 -1.12 -29.55 -6.68
CA LEU A 241 -0.82 -30.41 -5.54
C LEU A 241 -0.46 -29.52 -4.35
N ALA A 242 -1.27 -29.60 -3.30
CA ALA A 242 -0.99 -28.93 -2.04
C ALA A 242 -0.27 -29.91 -1.09
N SER A 243 0.82 -29.47 -0.49
CA SER A 243 1.60 -30.25 0.49
C SER A 243 2.12 -29.33 1.58
N ASP A 244 1.87 -29.69 2.84
CA ASP A 244 2.27 -28.95 4.04
C ASP A 244 2.01 -27.43 3.97
N SER A 245 2.95 -26.67 3.45
CA SER A 245 2.91 -25.19 3.37
C SER A 245 3.17 -24.67 1.95
N THR A 246 3.05 -25.52 0.92
CA THR A 246 3.31 -25.17 -0.48
C THR A 246 2.21 -25.65 -1.41
N ILE A 247 2.15 -25.05 -2.60
CA ILE A 247 1.29 -25.49 -3.70
C ILE A 247 2.16 -25.65 -4.95
N LEU A 248 2.17 -26.84 -5.53
CA LEU A 248 2.80 -27.12 -6.82
C LEU A 248 1.75 -27.03 -7.92
N ILE A 249 2.00 -26.18 -8.92
CA ILE A 249 1.26 -26.13 -10.19
C ILE A 249 2.10 -26.86 -11.23
N ASN A 250 1.51 -27.82 -11.93
CA ASN A 250 2.19 -28.61 -12.94
C ASN A 250 1.36 -28.70 -14.22
N GLY A 251 1.88 -28.16 -15.31
CA GLY A 251 1.30 -28.25 -16.65
C GLY A 251 0.07 -27.37 -16.88
N ALA A 252 -0.06 -26.24 -16.21
CA ALA A 252 -1.15 -25.29 -16.46
C ALA A 252 -0.88 -24.41 -17.70
N THR A 253 -1.94 -23.87 -18.29
CA THR A 253 -1.90 -22.87 -19.38
C THR A 253 -2.17 -21.48 -18.85
N GLU A 254 -3.07 -21.39 -17.87
CA GLU A 254 -3.33 -20.19 -17.07
C GLU A 254 -3.37 -20.56 -15.58
N ALA A 255 -2.88 -19.66 -14.74
CA ALA A 255 -3.06 -19.73 -13.30
C ALA A 255 -3.54 -18.37 -12.80
N VAL A 256 -4.60 -18.36 -11.98
CA VAL A 256 -5.04 -17.18 -11.23
C VAL A 256 -4.75 -17.40 -9.76
N ILE A 257 -4.27 -16.35 -9.10
CA ILE A 257 -3.86 -16.35 -7.70
C ILE A 257 -4.50 -15.14 -7.04
N TYR A 258 -5.17 -15.36 -5.92
CA TYR A 258 -5.80 -14.31 -5.13
C TYR A 258 -5.23 -14.31 -3.73
N PHE A 259 -4.90 -13.14 -3.21
CA PHE A 259 -4.49 -12.96 -1.83
C PHE A 259 -5.43 -11.98 -1.13
N VAL A 260 -6.01 -12.44 -0.03
CA VAL A 260 -6.83 -11.64 0.90
C VAL A 260 -6.25 -11.74 2.29
N ASN A 261 -6.50 -10.73 3.13
CA ASN A 261 -6.13 -10.80 4.53
C ASN A 261 -7.10 -10.00 5.41
N ALA A 262 -6.97 -10.21 6.71
CA ALA A 262 -7.51 -9.35 7.73
C ALA A 262 -6.58 -9.34 8.95
N THR A 263 -6.65 -8.25 9.73
CA THR A 263 -5.89 -8.08 10.97
C THR A 263 -6.83 -7.93 12.16
N SER A 264 -6.32 -8.16 13.34
CA SER A 264 -7.08 -7.98 14.59
C SER A 264 -7.23 -6.51 14.99
N PHE A 265 -6.72 -5.55 14.22
CA PHE A 265 -6.94 -4.13 14.47
C PHE A 265 -8.43 -3.77 14.44
N ASN A 266 -8.93 -3.14 15.52
CA ASN A 266 -10.35 -2.80 15.68
C ASN A 266 -10.56 -1.35 16.14
N GLY A 267 -9.53 -0.50 15.94
CA GLY A 267 -9.54 0.91 16.36
C GLY A 267 -8.36 1.24 17.27
N PHE A 268 -7.99 2.52 17.28
CA PHE A 268 -6.80 3.02 18.00
C PHE A 268 -6.85 2.84 19.53
N ASP A 269 -8.04 2.67 20.09
CA ASP A 269 -8.31 2.51 21.53
C ASP A 269 -8.75 1.10 21.92
N LYS A 270 -8.71 0.13 20.99
CA LYS A 270 -9.10 -1.26 21.19
C LYS A 270 -7.89 -2.18 21.29
N HIS A 271 -7.85 -2.97 22.35
CA HIS A 271 -6.77 -3.93 22.53
C HIS A 271 -6.80 -5.01 21.44
N PRO A 272 -5.68 -5.26 20.71
CA PRO A 272 -5.68 -6.07 19.49
C PRO A 272 -6.01 -7.55 19.69
N VAL A 273 -5.92 -8.04 20.93
CA VAL A 273 -6.20 -9.45 21.26
C VAL A 273 -7.54 -9.60 22.00
N THR A 274 -7.77 -8.81 23.05
CA THR A 274 -8.99 -8.98 23.90
C THR A 274 -10.22 -8.24 23.34
N GLU A 275 -10.01 -7.22 22.49
CA GLU A 275 -11.05 -6.44 21.83
C GLU A 275 -10.84 -6.42 20.30
N GLY A 276 -9.98 -7.31 19.78
CA GLY A 276 -9.60 -7.37 18.38
C GLY A 276 -10.76 -7.73 17.45
N ALA A 277 -10.65 -7.30 16.20
CA ALA A 277 -11.58 -7.72 15.15
C ALA A 277 -11.47 -9.24 14.90
N PRO A 278 -12.55 -9.91 14.47
CA PRO A 278 -12.55 -11.34 14.15
C PRO A 278 -11.82 -11.60 12.81
N TYR A 279 -10.52 -11.42 12.80
CA TYR A 279 -9.68 -11.38 11.60
C TYR A 279 -9.63 -12.72 10.85
N ILE A 280 -9.77 -13.84 11.51
CA ILE A 280 -9.80 -15.17 10.87
C ILE A 280 -11.06 -15.31 10.03
N GLU A 281 -12.22 -15.00 10.62
CA GLU A 281 -13.51 -15.03 9.95
C GLU A 281 -13.57 -14.01 8.82
N GLN A 282 -13.09 -12.79 9.05
CA GLN A 282 -13.04 -11.74 8.03
C GLN A 282 -12.16 -12.14 6.83
N ALA A 283 -11.00 -12.76 7.05
CA ALA A 283 -10.17 -13.25 5.96
C ALA A 283 -10.88 -14.38 5.17
N ALA A 284 -11.56 -15.29 5.88
CA ALA A 284 -12.34 -16.35 5.24
C ALA A 284 -13.51 -15.77 4.41
N ASP A 285 -14.25 -14.81 4.94
CA ASP A 285 -15.35 -14.13 4.25
C ASP A 285 -14.85 -13.38 2.99
N ASN A 286 -13.72 -12.66 3.10
CA ASN A 286 -13.09 -12.00 1.95
C ASN A 286 -12.69 -13.01 0.87
N SER A 287 -12.16 -14.17 1.25
CA SER A 287 -11.82 -15.25 0.30
C SER A 287 -13.06 -15.89 -0.31
N TRP A 288 -14.10 -16.11 0.48
CA TRP A 288 -15.37 -16.67 0.02
C TRP A 288 -16.10 -15.75 -0.96
N HIS A 289 -16.05 -14.45 -0.75
CA HIS A 289 -16.63 -13.45 -1.66
C HIS A 289 -16.14 -13.63 -3.11
N LEU A 290 -14.86 -13.98 -3.29
CA LEU A 290 -14.22 -14.08 -4.60
C LEU A 290 -14.75 -15.24 -5.45
N VAL A 291 -15.36 -16.29 -4.88
CA VAL A 291 -15.91 -17.41 -5.64
C VAL A 291 -17.04 -17.01 -6.59
N ASN A 292 -17.64 -15.85 -6.37
CA ASN A 292 -18.73 -15.33 -7.19
C ASN A 292 -18.26 -14.59 -8.46
N TYR A 293 -16.95 -14.39 -8.62
CA TYR A 293 -16.40 -13.56 -9.70
C TYR A 293 -15.27 -14.29 -10.45
N SER A 294 -15.27 -14.13 -11.77
CA SER A 294 -14.08 -14.45 -12.57
C SER A 294 -12.97 -13.40 -12.38
N TYR A 295 -11.75 -13.75 -12.75
CA TYR A 295 -10.63 -12.79 -12.76
C TYR A 295 -10.96 -11.53 -13.56
N ASP A 296 -11.56 -11.67 -14.73
CA ASP A 296 -11.88 -10.55 -15.61
C ASP A 296 -12.97 -9.63 -14.99
N GLN A 297 -13.96 -10.20 -14.31
CA GLN A 297 -14.94 -9.42 -13.56
C GLN A 297 -14.32 -8.63 -12.40
N LEU A 298 -13.41 -9.25 -11.63
CA LEU A 298 -12.67 -8.55 -10.57
C LEU A 298 -11.80 -7.42 -11.14
N ARG A 299 -11.16 -7.67 -12.28
CA ARG A 299 -10.36 -6.67 -13.00
C ARG A 299 -11.19 -5.47 -13.46
N GLU A 300 -12.34 -5.71 -14.05
CA GLU A 300 -13.27 -4.65 -14.48
C GLU A 300 -13.77 -3.82 -13.30
N ARG A 301 -14.14 -4.46 -12.19
CA ARG A 301 -14.58 -3.80 -10.96
C ARG A 301 -13.47 -2.94 -10.35
N HIS A 302 -12.24 -3.47 -10.32
CA HIS A 302 -11.05 -2.74 -9.89
C HIS A 302 -10.84 -1.47 -10.72
N ILE A 303 -10.82 -1.60 -12.06
CA ILE A 303 -10.60 -0.47 -12.97
C ILE A 303 -11.72 0.58 -12.81
N ALA A 304 -12.98 0.14 -12.73
CA ALA A 304 -14.12 1.04 -12.59
C ALA A 304 -14.04 1.85 -11.29
N ASP A 305 -13.74 1.22 -10.15
CA ASP A 305 -13.58 1.88 -8.86
C ASP A 305 -12.41 2.87 -8.87
N TYR A 306 -11.26 2.46 -9.37
CA TYR A 306 -10.07 3.31 -9.44
C TYR A 306 -10.29 4.53 -10.35
N LYS A 307 -10.79 4.32 -11.56
CA LYS A 307 -11.03 5.38 -12.55
C LYS A 307 -12.10 6.37 -12.09
N ALA A 308 -13.07 5.95 -11.29
CA ALA A 308 -14.06 6.85 -10.69
C ALA A 308 -13.43 7.97 -9.84
N ILE A 309 -12.19 7.77 -9.36
CA ILE A 309 -11.40 8.79 -8.64
C ILE A 309 -10.32 9.37 -9.55
N TYR A 310 -9.55 8.52 -10.23
CA TYR A 310 -8.40 8.94 -11.00
C TYR A 310 -8.74 9.86 -12.18
N ASP A 311 -9.82 9.57 -12.90
CA ASP A 311 -10.21 10.33 -14.10
C ASP A 311 -10.75 11.75 -13.80
N ARG A 312 -10.97 12.10 -12.52
CA ARG A 312 -11.48 13.43 -12.12
C ARG A 312 -10.47 14.57 -12.32
N PHE A 313 -9.21 14.25 -12.49
CA PHE A 313 -8.15 15.23 -12.67
C PHE A 313 -7.14 14.73 -13.70
N GLN A 314 -6.82 15.58 -14.66
CA GLN A 314 -5.81 15.33 -15.68
C GLN A 314 -4.83 16.51 -15.73
N LEU A 315 -3.56 16.18 -15.82
CA LEU A 315 -2.47 17.15 -16.01
C LEU A 315 -1.64 16.69 -17.22
N THR A 316 -1.32 17.61 -18.11
CA THR A 316 -0.36 17.39 -19.18
C THR A 316 0.51 18.63 -19.29
N LEU A 317 1.81 18.48 -19.13
CA LEU A 317 2.77 19.58 -19.19
C LEU A 317 3.40 19.64 -20.58
N GLY A 318 3.46 20.84 -21.14
CA GLY A 318 4.11 21.12 -22.41
C GLY A 318 3.75 20.14 -23.55
N ASN A 319 4.75 19.67 -24.27
CA ASN A 319 4.61 18.71 -25.37
C ASN A 319 4.95 17.28 -24.90
N ALA A 320 4.35 16.83 -23.80
CA ALA A 320 4.59 15.49 -23.24
C ALA A 320 4.32 14.40 -24.29
N ASN A 321 5.28 13.50 -24.48
CA ASN A 321 5.15 12.35 -25.36
C ASN A 321 5.74 11.12 -24.67
N PHE A 322 5.03 10.00 -24.76
CA PHE A 322 5.50 8.73 -24.24
C PHE A 322 6.69 8.21 -25.07
N ASP A 323 7.80 7.92 -24.36
CA ASP A 323 8.99 7.36 -25.00
C ASP A 323 8.94 5.83 -24.94
N THR A 324 8.86 5.19 -26.10
CA THR A 324 8.83 3.73 -26.24
C THR A 324 10.23 3.10 -26.30
N LYS A 325 11.30 3.91 -26.32
CA LYS A 325 12.68 3.44 -26.48
C LYS A 325 13.49 3.50 -25.20
N ARG A 326 13.23 4.50 -24.35
CA ARG A 326 13.94 4.69 -23.09
C ARG A 326 13.03 4.32 -21.93
N THR A 327 13.50 3.42 -21.07
CA THR A 327 12.81 3.04 -19.83
C THR A 327 12.60 4.25 -18.92
N THR A 328 11.70 4.12 -17.95
CA THR A 328 11.50 5.18 -16.94
C THR A 328 12.81 5.49 -16.19
N ALA A 329 13.60 4.45 -15.84
CA ALA A 329 14.89 4.62 -15.20
C ALA A 329 15.89 5.42 -16.08
N GLN A 330 15.97 5.12 -17.38
CA GLN A 330 16.82 5.84 -18.31
C GLN A 330 16.38 7.30 -18.47
N GLN A 331 15.07 7.56 -18.57
CA GLN A 331 14.53 8.92 -18.64
C GLN A 331 14.82 9.70 -17.36
N LEU A 332 14.68 9.09 -16.18
CA LEU A 332 14.98 9.71 -14.89
C LEU A 332 16.49 10.03 -14.78
N LYS A 333 17.36 9.10 -15.22
CA LYS A 333 18.80 9.34 -15.25
C LYS A 333 19.15 10.51 -16.16
N ASP A 334 18.59 10.56 -17.36
CA ASP A 334 18.85 11.67 -18.32
C ASP A 334 18.36 13.02 -17.76
N TYR A 335 17.24 13.02 -17.06
CA TYR A 335 16.71 14.22 -16.37
C TYR A 335 17.64 14.69 -15.26
N THR A 336 18.11 13.77 -14.42
CA THR A 336 19.05 14.04 -13.31
C THR A 336 20.41 14.54 -13.83
N ASP A 337 20.89 13.98 -14.95
CA ASP A 337 22.14 14.40 -15.61
C ASP A 337 22.01 15.74 -16.35
N ASN A 338 20.90 16.47 -16.22
CA ASN A 338 20.62 17.75 -16.89
C ASN A 338 20.71 17.69 -18.44
N LYS A 339 20.31 16.57 -19.04
CA LYS A 339 20.26 16.40 -20.50
C LYS A 339 19.02 17.04 -21.15
N GLY A 340 18.35 17.94 -20.46
CA GLY A 340 17.14 18.65 -20.88
C GLY A 340 15.91 18.28 -20.05
N GLY A 341 14.85 19.09 -20.15
CA GLY A 341 13.56 18.83 -19.52
C GLY A 341 12.84 17.63 -20.15
N ASN A 342 11.99 16.96 -19.38
CA ASN A 342 11.15 15.87 -19.85
C ASN A 342 9.71 16.07 -19.33
N SER A 343 8.90 16.78 -20.13
CA SER A 343 7.51 17.09 -19.75
C SER A 343 6.65 15.85 -19.56
N TYR A 344 6.98 14.71 -20.18
CA TYR A 344 6.31 13.45 -19.93
C TYR A 344 6.65 12.95 -18.52
N LEU A 345 7.91 12.92 -18.13
CA LEU A 345 8.33 12.46 -16.80
C LEU A 345 7.76 13.34 -15.69
N GLU A 346 7.74 14.67 -15.91
CA GLU A 346 7.14 15.62 -14.96
C GLU A 346 5.62 15.41 -14.81
N THR A 347 4.92 15.19 -15.95
CA THR A 347 3.49 14.84 -15.96
C THR A 347 3.25 13.52 -15.24
N LEU A 348 4.05 12.50 -15.56
CA LEU A 348 3.96 11.17 -14.95
C LEU A 348 4.20 11.25 -13.44
N TYR A 349 5.18 12.02 -12.99
CA TYR A 349 5.50 12.20 -11.56
C TYR A 349 4.32 12.77 -10.77
N ALA A 350 3.65 13.80 -11.29
CA ALA A 350 2.46 14.37 -10.67
C ALA A 350 1.29 13.36 -10.61
N GLN A 351 1.04 12.64 -11.70
CA GLN A 351 -0.02 11.63 -11.75
C GLN A 351 0.33 10.38 -10.92
N TYR A 352 1.62 10.04 -10.79
CA TYR A 352 2.08 8.94 -9.94
C TYR A 352 1.85 9.25 -8.45
N GLY A 353 2.07 10.50 -8.02
CA GLY A 353 1.72 10.94 -6.66
C GLY A 353 0.24 10.75 -6.33
N ARG A 354 -0.65 11.06 -7.29
CA ARG A 354 -2.09 10.79 -7.15
C ARG A 354 -2.39 9.28 -7.05
N TYR A 355 -1.77 8.48 -7.94
CA TYR A 355 -1.89 7.03 -7.91
C TYR A 355 -1.49 6.46 -6.54
N LEU A 356 -0.35 6.90 -5.98
CA LEU A 356 0.13 6.43 -4.69
C LEU A 356 -0.87 6.74 -3.56
N LEU A 357 -1.42 7.96 -3.52
CA LEU A 357 -2.38 8.35 -2.48
C LEU A 357 -3.70 7.56 -2.60
N ILE A 358 -4.24 7.37 -3.80
CA ILE A 358 -5.43 6.54 -4.04
C ILE A 358 -5.17 5.09 -3.60
N SER A 359 -3.96 4.59 -3.86
CA SER A 359 -3.58 3.21 -3.57
C SER A 359 -3.29 2.93 -2.09
N CYS A 360 -3.02 3.97 -1.26
CA CYS A 360 -2.63 3.77 0.14
C CYS A 360 -3.56 4.39 1.18
N SER A 361 -4.53 5.25 0.80
CA SER A 361 -5.31 6.04 1.77
C SER A 361 -6.82 5.87 1.59
N ARG A 362 -7.34 4.69 1.94
CA ARG A 362 -8.80 4.39 1.88
C ARG A 362 -9.31 3.62 3.11
N THR A 363 -8.51 3.55 4.18
CA THR A 363 -8.88 2.86 5.43
C THR A 363 -9.23 3.90 6.51
N PRO A 364 -10.48 3.95 6.98
CA PRO A 364 -10.90 4.95 7.96
C PRO A 364 -10.01 4.95 9.22
N GLY A 365 -9.50 6.12 9.61
CA GLY A 365 -8.67 6.31 10.80
C GLY A 365 -7.23 5.81 10.69
N VAL A 366 -6.83 5.30 9.52
CA VAL A 366 -5.47 4.78 9.29
C VAL A 366 -4.91 5.45 8.03
N PRO A 367 -4.28 6.63 8.17
CA PRO A 367 -3.73 7.36 7.04
C PRO A 367 -2.47 6.69 6.48
N ALA A 368 -1.99 7.19 5.33
CA ALA A 368 -0.68 6.83 4.79
C ALA A 368 0.43 7.21 5.77
N ASN A 369 1.31 6.27 6.10
CA ASN A 369 2.45 6.51 6.99
C ASN A 369 3.70 6.98 6.20
N LEU A 370 4.88 7.07 6.84
CA LEU A 370 6.13 7.47 6.18
C LEU A 370 6.51 6.58 4.98
N GLN A 371 6.04 5.33 4.96
CA GLN A 371 6.23 4.39 3.85
C GLN A 371 5.02 4.38 2.89
N GLY A 372 4.04 5.25 3.10
CA GLY A 372 2.74 5.16 2.43
C GLY A 372 1.97 3.93 2.89
N LEU A 373 2.07 2.84 2.15
CA LEU A 373 1.51 1.53 2.45
C LEU A 373 2.59 0.44 2.37
N TRP A 374 3.69 0.69 1.69
CA TRP A 374 4.63 -0.35 1.26
C TRP A 374 5.93 -0.33 2.05
N THR A 375 6.27 -1.44 2.69
CA THR A 375 7.57 -1.66 3.33
C THR A 375 8.02 -3.11 3.15
N PRO A 376 9.28 -3.34 2.74
CA PRO A 376 9.87 -4.67 2.74
C PRO A 376 10.60 -4.99 4.06
N HIS A 377 10.76 -4.00 4.95
CA HIS A 377 11.62 -4.07 6.11
C HIS A 377 10.86 -4.31 7.40
N LEU A 378 11.32 -5.28 8.20
CA LEU A 378 10.79 -5.53 9.55
C LEU A 378 10.95 -4.30 10.45
N TRP A 379 12.04 -3.56 10.27
CA TRP A 379 12.38 -2.34 11.00
C TRP A 379 12.54 -1.19 10.02
N SER A 380 11.41 -0.64 9.59
CA SER A 380 11.39 0.49 8.66
C SER A 380 12.10 1.73 9.25
N PRO A 381 12.74 2.56 8.41
CA PRO A 381 13.27 3.86 8.83
C PRO A 381 12.20 4.65 9.59
N TRP A 382 12.63 5.29 10.69
CA TRP A 382 11.71 6.01 11.61
C TRP A 382 10.49 5.22 12.02
N ARG A 383 10.59 3.88 12.09
CA ARG A 383 9.52 2.94 12.45
C ARG A 383 8.36 2.89 11.44
N GLY A 384 8.47 3.57 10.29
CA GLY A 384 7.36 3.78 9.37
C GLY A 384 6.20 4.53 10.04
N ASN A 385 6.49 5.42 10.99
CA ASN A 385 5.48 6.06 11.84
C ASN A 385 4.73 7.19 11.12
N TYR A 386 3.84 7.86 11.84
CA TYR A 386 3.22 9.12 11.42
C TYR A 386 4.04 10.28 11.97
N THR A 387 4.84 10.92 11.11
CA THR A 387 5.54 12.15 11.47
C THR A 387 4.60 13.31 11.20
N VAL A 388 3.89 13.75 12.25
CA VAL A 388 2.74 14.66 12.17
C VAL A 388 3.08 16.13 12.12
N ASN A 389 4.37 16.50 12.05
CA ASN A 389 4.79 17.88 11.95
C ASN A 389 4.91 18.39 10.51
N ILE A 390 5.16 17.52 9.51
CA ILE A 390 5.18 17.87 8.09
C ILE A 390 4.96 16.66 7.17
N ASN A 391 5.60 15.51 7.40
CA ASN A 391 5.59 14.41 6.45
C ASN A 391 4.17 13.84 6.23
N LEU A 392 3.40 13.65 7.32
CA LEU A 392 2.01 13.23 7.20
C LEU A 392 1.16 14.29 6.47
N GLU A 393 1.38 15.56 6.76
CA GLU A 393 0.68 16.67 6.12
C GLU A 393 0.96 16.70 4.61
N GLU A 394 2.22 16.58 4.19
CA GLU A 394 2.64 16.60 2.79
C GLU A 394 2.02 15.46 1.98
N ASN A 395 1.83 14.29 2.57
CA ASN A 395 1.16 13.17 1.90
C ASN A 395 -0.27 13.55 1.46
N TYR A 396 -0.92 14.48 2.16
CA TYR A 396 -2.33 14.83 1.95
C TYR A 396 -2.55 16.17 1.24
N TRP A 397 -1.52 16.99 1.04
CA TRP A 397 -1.64 18.26 0.32
C TRP A 397 -2.30 18.13 -1.07
N PRO A 398 -2.06 17.07 -1.85
CA PRO A 398 -2.71 16.93 -3.16
C PRO A 398 -4.17 16.46 -3.11
N ALA A 399 -4.70 16.04 -1.95
CA ALA A 399 -6.01 15.39 -1.89
C ALA A 399 -7.13 16.26 -2.48
N GLU A 400 -7.31 17.48 -1.99
CA GLU A 400 -8.35 18.39 -2.47
C GLU A 400 -7.99 19.04 -3.81
N VAL A 401 -6.75 19.54 -3.94
CA VAL A 401 -6.32 20.26 -5.15
C VAL A 401 -6.27 19.39 -6.39
N ALA A 402 -6.07 18.09 -6.21
CA ALA A 402 -6.08 17.10 -7.30
C ALA A 402 -7.40 16.28 -7.36
N ASN A 403 -8.49 16.81 -6.79
CA ASN A 403 -9.86 16.31 -6.87
C ASN A 403 -10.04 14.86 -6.40
N MET A 404 -9.50 14.54 -5.21
CA MET A 404 -9.67 13.24 -4.53
C MET A 404 -9.82 13.41 -3.00
N PRO A 405 -10.81 14.23 -2.55
CA PRO A 405 -10.99 14.57 -1.13
C PRO A 405 -11.27 13.35 -0.25
N GLU A 406 -11.82 12.27 -0.81
CA GLU A 406 -12.06 11.02 -0.09
C GLU A 406 -10.77 10.39 0.46
N MET A 407 -9.63 10.71 -0.15
CA MET A 407 -8.33 10.22 0.33
C MET A 407 -7.87 10.92 1.61
N ALA A 408 -8.45 12.10 1.95
CA ALA A 408 -8.15 12.80 3.21
C ALA A 408 -8.96 12.24 4.41
N MET A 409 -10.06 11.55 4.18
CA MET A 409 -10.91 11.03 5.27
C MET A 409 -10.19 10.13 6.29
N PRO A 410 -9.23 9.27 5.91
CA PRO A 410 -8.44 8.53 6.90
C PRO A 410 -7.67 9.43 7.84
N LEU A 411 -7.13 10.55 7.34
CA LEU A 411 -6.42 11.54 8.15
C LEU A 411 -7.38 12.31 9.07
N ASP A 412 -8.54 12.73 8.60
CA ASP A 412 -9.54 13.43 9.41
C ASP A 412 -9.95 12.59 10.63
N ASN A 413 -10.25 11.31 10.39
CA ASN A 413 -10.58 10.37 11.46
C ASN A 413 -9.39 10.15 12.43
N PHE A 414 -8.17 10.12 11.91
CA PHE A 414 -6.97 9.99 12.72
C PHE A 414 -6.71 11.23 13.59
N ILE A 415 -6.96 12.42 13.09
CA ILE A 415 -6.87 13.68 13.87
C ILE A 415 -7.85 13.63 15.05
N ALA A 416 -9.05 13.08 14.87
CA ALA A 416 -9.98 12.89 15.97
C ALA A 416 -9.43 11.94 17.05
N ALA A 417 -8.72 10.88 16.65
CA ALA A 417 -8.05 9.95 17.56
C ALA A 417 -6.88 10.63 18.30
N LEU A 418 -6.06 11.44 17.58
CA LEU A 418 -5.01 12.27 18.19
C LEU A 418 -5.59 13.22 19.21
N ALA A 419 -6.69 13.90 18.92
CA ALA A 419 -7.34 14.80 19.83
C ALA A 419 -7.84 14.09 21.11
N ALA A 420 -8.32 12.86 20.97
CA ALA A 420 -8.76 12.06 22.13
C ALA A 420 -7.61 11.72 23.08
N ASN A 421 -6.47 11.26 22.57
CA ASN A 421 -5.28 10.94 23.35
C ASN A 421 -4.51 12.21 23.77
N GLY A 422 -4.48 13.23 22.92
CA GLY A 422 -3.76 14.47 23.14
C GLY A 422 -4.23 15.30 24.33
N LYS A 423 -5.46 15.08 24.81
CA LYS A 423 -5.95 15.68 26.06
C LYS A 423 -5.16 15.19 27.27
N PHE A 424 -4.79 13.91 27.29
CA PHE A 424 -3.97 13.32 28.35
C PHE A 424 -2.53 13.81 28.23
N THR A 425 -1.99 13.93 27.04
CA THR A 425 -0.67 14.51 26.80
C THR A 425 -0.60 15.96 27.26
N ALA A 426 -1.59 16.78 26.92
CA ALA A 426 -1.66 18.18 27.40
C ALA A 426 -1.65 18.26 28.92
N LYS A 427 -2.41 17.38 29.60
CA LYS A 427 -2.46 17.33 31.06
C LYS A 427 -1.16 16.80 31.66
N ASN A 428 -0.69 15.64 31.23
CA ASN A 428 0.39 14.91 31.90
C ASN A 428 1.76 15.57 31.65
N TYR A 429 2.04 15.98 30.40
CA TYR A 429 3.34 16.52 30.02
C TYR A 429 3.43 18.05 30.11
N TYR A 430 2.30 18.77 30.04
CA TYR A 430 2.31 20.24 30.03
C TYR A 430 1.50 20.89 31.17
N GLY A 431 0.74 20.11 31.96
CA GLY A 431 -0.11 20.59 33.04
C GLY A 431 -1.33 21.40 32.55
N ILE A 432 -1.72 21.24 31.29
CA ILE A 432 -2.82 21.95 30.64
C ILE A 432 -4.07 21.08 30.63
N THR A 433 -5.17 21.60 31.19
CA THR A 433 -6.44 20.87 31.36
C THR A 433 -7.48 21.19 30.29
N GLN A 434 -7.20 22.14 29.39
CA GLN A 434 -8.08 22.53 28.28
C GLN A 434 -7.35 22.35 26.96
N GLY A 435 -8.07 21.89 25.93
CA GLY A 435 -7.49 21.59 24.62
C GLY A 435 -6.76 20.24 24.58
N TRP A 436 -5.93 20.07 23.57
CA TRP A 436 -5.12 18.88 23.34
C TRP A 436 -3.83 19.25 22.61
N CYS A 437 -2.85 18.37 22.65
CA CYS A 437 -1.64 18.49 21.84
C CYS A 437 -1.15 17.12 21.40
N SER A 438 -0.45 17.09 20.28
CA SER A 438 0.32 15.96 19.80
C SER A 438 1.75 16.40 19.54
N SER A 439 2.71 15.57 19.91
CA SER A 439 4.10 15.75 19.51
C SER A 439 4.31 15.31 18.07
N HIS A 440 5.53 15.46 17.55
CA HIS A 440 5.83 15.26 16.12
C HIS A 440 5.69 13.83 15.61
N ASN A 441 5.76 12.82 16.49
CA ASN A 441 5.61 11.41 16.13
C ASN A 441 4.29 10.83 16.66
N SER A 442 3.70 9.96 15.88
CA SER A 442 2.53 9.15 16.24
C SER A 442 2.60 7.78 15.57
N ASP A 443 1.61 6.93 15.83
CA ASP A 443 1.49 5.58 15.28
C ASP A 443 0.01 5.17 15.14
N LEU A 444 -0.24 3.90 14.79
CA LEU A 444 -1.59 3.36 14.65
C LEU A 444 -2.47 3.58 15.91
N TRP A 445 -1.86 3.67 17.08
CA TRP A 445 -2.54 3.81 18.37
C TRP A 445 -2.77 5.29 18.73
N ALA A 446 -2.55 6.19 17.78
CA ALA A 446 -2.68 7.65 17.96
C ALA A 446 -1.87 8.13 19.17
N MET A 447 -0.61 7.70 19.29
CA MET A 447 0.32 8.19 20.29
C MET A 447 0.54 9.69 20.11
N THR A 448 0.58 10.45 21.23
CA THR A 448 0.71 11.92 21.20
C THR A 448 1.79 12.46 22.13
N ASN A 449 2.40 11.60 22.94
CA ASN A 449 3.43 12.02 23.91
C ASN A 449 4.72 12.49 23.23
N PRO A 450 5.51 13.37 23.89
CA PRO A 450 6.84 13.73 23.42
C PRO A 450 7.78 12.52 23.36
N VAL A 451 8.66 12.52 22.36
CA VAL A 451 9.72 11.52 22.17
C VAL A 451 11.04 12.22 21.91
N GLY A 452 12.16 11.52 22.17
CA GLY A 452 13.52 11.99 21.90
C GLY A 452 13.92 11.87 20.44
#